data_033525bf0717ef0d7e6c298c59ac21e4
#
_entry.id   033525bf0717ef0d7e6c298c59ac21e4
#
_cell.length_a   1.000
_cell.length_b   1.000
_cell.length_c   1.000
_cell.angle_alpha   90.00
_cell.angle_beta   90.00
_cell.angle_gamma   90.00
#
_symmetry.space_group_name_H-M   'P 1'
#
loop_
_entity.id
_entity.type
_entity.pdbx_description
1 polymer ?
#
loop_
_entity_poly.entity_id
_entity_poly.type
_entity_poly.pdbx_seq_one_letter_code
_entity_poly.pdbx_strand_id
1 'polypeptide(L)'
;MNVYEFIREKTEGFQENATEFRAKLEPRFRNWSNTINDKITNTLNNPWITNLNPFDKKISVPSEIAIKNKVTEKVYKELHEQLGKEIYVGEWETIDQDCINQFAEITGDTQWIHTDPERAQKESPFKTTIVHGFLTLSLIPKLTNTINSAKNLFPEARMVVNYGLNQVRFPYPVKSGSKVRARTRIVGVEPKNNSLELLNE
;
A
#
# COMPACT_ATOMS: atom_id res chain seq x y z
N MET A 1 32.33 -5.57 -13.52
CA MET A 1 31.64 -6.59 -12.71
C MET A 1 30.17 -6.47 -13.01
N ASN A 2 29.55 -7.50 -13.54
CA ASN A 2 28.14 -7.49 -13.97
C ASN A 2 27.24 -7.58 -12.71
N VAL A 3 26.14 -6.87 -12.70
CA VAL A 3 25.16 -6.86 -11.60
C VAL A 3 24.72 -8.30 -11.21
N TYR A 4 24.67 -9.19 -12.18
CA TYR A 4 24.37 -10.61 -11.97
C TYR A 4 25.46 -11.35 -11.17
N GLU A 5 26.72 -11.06 -11.40
CA GLU A 5 27.83 -11.64 -10.66
C GLU A 5 27.91 -11.11 -9.22
N PHE A 6 27.63 -9.83 -9.02
CA PHE A 6 27.57 -9.23 -7.69
C PHE A 6 26.43 -9.79 -6.84
N ILE A 7 25.23 -9.97 -7.44
CA ILE A 7 24.09 -10.58 -6.75
C ILE A 7 24.36 -12.06 -6.44
N ARG A 8 25.01 -12.78 -7.34
CA ARG A 8 25.35 -14.19 -7.14
C ARG A 8 26.37 -14.39 -6.02
N GLU A 9 27.45 -13.61 -6.01
CA GLU A 9 28.49 -13.67 -4.97
C GLU A 9 27.97 -13.30 -3.57
N LYS A 10 27.02 -12.33 -3.50
CA LYS A 10 26.35 -11.97 -2.26
C LYS A 10 25.29 -12.99 -1.84
N THR A 11 24.63 -13.67 -2.79
CA THR A 11 23.64 -14.71 -2.48
C THR A 11 24.28 -16.01 -2.02
N GLU A 12 25.44 -16.39 -2.57
CA GLU A 12 26.17 -17.59 -2.13
C GLU A 12 26.71 -17.41 -0.70
N GLY A 13 27.32 -16.27 -0.37
CA GLY A 13 27.73 -15.94 1.01
C GLY A 13 26.57 -15.74 1.98
N PHE A 14 25.38 -15.36 1.49
CA PHE A 14 24.18 -15.23 2.31
C PHE A 14 23.52 -16.59 2.58
N GLN A 15 23.63 -17.55 1.65
CA GLN A 15 23.07 -18.90 1.84
C GLN A 15 23.87 -19.73 2.86
N GLU A 16 25.20 -19.64 2.91
CA GLU A 16 26.01 -20.29 3.93
C GLU A 16 25.76 -19.72 5.32
N ASN A 17 25.73 -18.37 5.46
CA ASN A 17 25.38 -17.72 6.73
C ASN A 17 23.91 -17.90 7.12
N ALA A 18 23.00 -18.04 6.16
CA ALA A 18 21.59 -18.27 6.43
C ALA A 18 21.31 -19.68 6.95
N THR A 19 22.12 -20.67 6.57
CA THR A 19 21.98 -22.05 7.05
C THR A 19 22.46 -22.18 8.49
N GLU A 20 23.60 -21.57 8.84
CA GLU A 20 24.07 -21.53 10.25
C GLU A 20 23.17 -20.68 11.15
N PHE A 21 22.68 -19.55 10.63
CA PHE A 21 21.75 -18.66 11.33
C PHE A 21 20.39 -19.35 11.54
N ARG A 22 19.89 -20.09 10.55
CA ARG A 22 18.69 -20.91 10.64
C ARG A 22 18.84 -22.01 11.68
N ALA A 23 19.95 -22.75 11.66
CA ALA A 23 20.20 -23.84 12.61
C ALA A 23 20.28 -23.34 14.08
N LYS A 24 20.78 -22.12 14.30
CA LYS A 24 20.82 -21.50 15.64
C LYS A 24 19.49 -20.89 16.09
N LEU A 25 18.66 -20.45 15.17
CA LEU A 25 17.37 -19.81 15.47
C LEU A 25 16.18 -20.76 15.43
N GLU A 26 16.25 -21.86 14.68
CA GLU A 26 15.13 -22.79 14.51
C GLU A 26 14.58 -23.33 15.85
N PRO A 27 15.40 -23.73 16.85
CA PRO A 27 14.86 -24.19 18.13
C PRO A 27 14.18 -23.07 18.92
N ARG A 28 14.71 -21.84 18.84
CA ARG A 28 14.11 -20.67 19.51
C ARG A 28 12.85 -20.18 18.81
N PHE A 29 12.83 -20.25 17.49
CA PHE A 29 11.67 -19.87 16.67
C PHE A 29 10.53 -20.90 16.82
N ARG A 30 10.81 -22.20 16.90
CA ARG A 30 9.82 -23.25 17.18
C ARG A 30 9.19 -23.07 18.56
N ASN A 31 9.99 -22.85 19.59
CA ASN A 31 9.46 -22.60 20.92
C ASN A 31 8.67 -21.30 21.01
N TRP A 32 9.12 -20.23 20.32
CA TRP A 32 8.41 -18.96 20.25
C TRP A 32 7.12 -19.09 19.42
N SER A 33 7.15 -19.78 18.29
CA SER A 33 5.99 -20.07 17.44
C SER A 33 4.95 -20.93 18.20
N ASN A 34 5.37 -21.94 18.93
CA ASN A 34 4.48 -22.76 19.75
C ASN A 34 3.86 -21.94 20.89
N THR A 35 4.67 -21.11 21.56
CA THR A 35 4.18 -20.23 22.64
C THR A 35 3.23 -19.15 22.12
N ILE A 36 3.44 -18.67 20.90
CA ILE A 36 2.51 -17.73 20.24
C ILE A 36 1.25 -18.47 19.77
N ASN A 37 1.37 -19.65 19.17
CA ASN A 37 0.22 -20.46 18.79
C ASN A 37 -0.66 -20.80 19.99
N ASP A 38 -0.06 -21.22 21.12
CA ASP A 38 -0.82 -21.49 22.34
C ASP A 38 -1.48 -20.23 22.92
N LYS A 39 -0.80 -19.08 22.87
CA LYS A 39 -1.40 -17.79 23.25
C LYS A 39 -2.46 -17.32 22.27
N ILE A 40 -2.25 -17.49 20.98
CA ILE A 40 -3.22 -17.14 19.93
C ILE A 40 -4.44 -18.08 20.01
N THR A 41 -4.24 -19.39 20.22
CA THR A 41 -5.36 -20.35 20.33
C THR A 41 -6.21 -20.06 21.57
N ASN A 42 -5.59 -19.68 22.69
CA ASN A 42 -6.31 -19.25 23.89
C ASN A 42 -6.95 -17.86 23.76
N THR A 43 -6.43 -17.01 22.88
CA THR A 43 -6.99 -15.68 22.60
C THR A 43 -8.06 -15.75 21.50
N LEU A 44 -7.97 -16.71 20.58
CA LEU A 44 -8.96 -16.95 19.51
C LEU A 44 -10.29 -17.52 20.01
N ASN A 45 -10.33 -18.08 21.23
CA ASN A 45 -11.57 -18.43 21.91
C ASN A 45 -12.29 -17.22 22.53
N ASN A 46 -11.76 -16.01 22.34
CA ASN A 46 -12.43 -14.79 22.75
C ASN A 46 -13.48 -14.40 21.69
N PRO A 47 -14.77 -14.24 22.03
CA PRO A 47 -15.85 -13.93 21.10
C PRO A 47 -15.62 -12.65 20.26
N TRP A 48 -14.71 -11.77 20.71
CA TRP A 48 -14.32 -10.55 20.01
C TRP A 48 -13.34 -10.79 18.85
N ILE A 49 -12.65 -11.94 18.78
CA ILE A 49 -11.60 -12.21 17.79
C ILE A 49 -12.06 -13.18 16.70
N THR A 50 -13.09 -13.99 16.96
CA THR A 50 -13.67 -14.90 15.96
C THR A 50 -14.28 -14.17 14.76
N ASN A 51 -14.46 -12.86 14.85
CA ASN A 51 -14.92 -12.01 13.73
C ASN A 51 -13.77 -11.37 12.92
N LEU A 52 -12.50 -11.67 13.22
CA LEU A 52 -11.33 -11.02 12.60
C LEU A 52 -10.53 -11.94 11.67
N ASN A 53 -11.08 -13.05 11.20
CA ASN A 53 -10.41 -13.84 10.16
C ASN A 53 -10.67 -13.19 8.79
N PRO A 54 -9.70 -12.45 8.20
CA PRO A 54 -9.91 -11.76 6.93
C PRO A 54 -10.01 -12.71 5.73
N PHE A 55 -9.72 -14.02 5.94
CA PHE A 55 -9.70 -15.03 4.87
C PHE A 55 -10.94 -15.93 4.83
N ASP A 56 -11.79 -15.89 5.85
CA ASP A 56 -12.99 -16.75 5.95
C ASP A 56 -14.32 -16.03 5.71
N LYS A 57 -14.26 -14.78 5.26
CA LYS A 57 -15.47 -14.18 4.71
C LYS A 57 -15.80 -14.84 3.37
N LYS A 58 -16.53 -15.98 3.41
CA LYS A 58 -17.57 -16.17 2.41
C LYS A 58 -18.25 -14.83 2.29
N ILE A 59 -18.23 -14.26 1.09
CA ILE A 59 -19.03 -13.08 0.76
C ILE A 59 -20.47 -13.49 1.01
N SER A 60 -20.91 -13.39 2.26
CA SER A 60 -22.32 -13.37 2.57
C SER A 60 -22.80 -12.07 1.93
N VAL A 61 -23.58 -12.19 0.88
CA VAL A 61 -24.37 -11.08 0.35
C VAL A 61 -25.02 -10.45 1.57
N PRO A 62 -24.70 -9.20 1.94
CA PRO A 62 -25.28 -8.60 3.13
C PRO A 62 -26.77 -8.56 2.92
N SER A 63 -27.53 -9.20 3.82
CA SER A 63 -28.96 -9.01 3.93
C SER A 63 -29.22 -7.51 3.90
N GLU A 64 -29.88 -7.02 2.84
CA GLU A 64 -30.41 -5.67 2.63
C GLU A 64 -29.97 -4.64 3.67
N ILE A 65 -28.74 -4.10 3.50
CA ILE A 65 -28.40 -2.84 4.17
C ILE A 65 -29.24 -1.80 3.43
N ALA A 66 -30.39 -1.47 3.99
CA ALA A 66 -31.28 -0.48 3.43
C ALA A 66 -30.57 0.85 3.38
N ILE A 67 -30.05 1.24 2.22
CA ILE A 67 -29.49 2.56 1.97
C ILE A 67 -30.68 3.52 2.10
N LYS A 68 -30.70 4.27 3.19
CA LYS A 68 -31.83 5.19 3.52
C LYS A 68 -31.90 6.39 2.57
N ASN A 69 -30.82 6.71 1.89
CA ASN A 69 -30.72 7.86 1.00
C ASN A 69 -30.75 7.42 -0.47
N LYS A 70 -31.75 7.90 -1.22
CA LYS A 70 -31.92 7.58 -2.65
C LYS A 70 -30.71 8.00 -3.51
N VAL A 71 -30.02 9.09 -3.15
CA VAL A 71 -28.81 9.53 -3.86
C VAL A 71 -27.69 8.53 -3.63
N THR A 72 -27.47 8.12 -2.39
CA THR A 72 -26.46 7.10 -2.06
C THR A 72 -26.76 5.76 -2.73
N GLU A 73 -28.03 5.37 -2.81
CA GLU A 73 -28.45 4.15 -3.49
C GLU A 73 -28.17 4.20 -5.00
N LYS A 74 -28.44 5.35 -5.63
CA LYS A 74 -28.15 5.56 -7.04
C LYS A 74 -26.63 5.45 -7.31
N VAL A 75 -25.84 6.19 -6.54
CA VAL A 75 -24.37 6.18 -6.66
C VAL A 75 -23.80 4.78 -6.39
N TYR A 76 -24.33 4.05 -5.41
CA TYR A 76 -23.94 2.67 -5.14
C TYR A 76 -24.13 1.77 -6.38
N LYS A 77 -25.30 1.85 -7.03
CA LYS A 77 -25.57 1.06 -8.23
C LYS A 77 -24.62 1.41 -9.39
N GLU A 78 -24.41 2.71 -9.62
CA GLU A 78 -23.50 3.19 -10.67
C GLU A 78 -22.06 2.71 -10.46
N LEU A 79 -21.57 2.79 -9.22
CA LEU A 79 -20.22 2.33 -8.87
C LEU A 79 -20.11 0.80 -8.91
N HIS A 80 -21.16 0.09 -8.49
CA HIS A 80 -21.19 -1.37 -8.55
C HIS A 80 -21.12 -1.90 -9.98
N GLU A 81 -21.73 -1.22 -10.95
CA GLU A 81 -21.61 -1.55 -12.37
C GLU A 81 -20.19 -1.33 -12.94
N GLN A 82 -19.38 -0.54 -12.24
CA GLN A 82 -17.99 -0.25 -12.61
C GLN A 82 -16.97 -1.14 -11.93
N LEU A 83 -17.40 -2.10 -11.10
CA LEU A 83 -16.49 -3.02 -10.43
C LEU A 83 -15.56 -3.73 -11.43
N GLY A 84 -14.29 -3.77 -11.10
CA GLY A 84 -13.23 -4.37 -11.92
C GLY A 84 -12.77 -3.54 -13.13
N LYS A 85 -13.45 -2.43 -13.44
CA LYS A 85 -13.07 -1.54 -14.56
C LYS A 85 -12.10 -0.47 -14.08
N GLU A 86 -11.18 -0.07 -14.97
CA GLU A 86 -10.37 1.13 -14.76
C GLU A 86 -11.27 2.36 -14.91
N ILE A 87 -11.38 3.14 -13.85
CA ILE A 87 -12.28 4.31 -13.81
C ILE A 87 -11.53 5.63 -13.97
N TYR A 88 -10.21 5.61 -13.77
CA TYR A 88 -9.41 6.82 -13.84
C TYR A 88 -7.95 6.52 -14.20
N VAL A 89 -7.38 7.37 -15.04
CA VAL A 89 -5.94 7.45 -15.33
C VAL A 89 -5.51 8.89 -15.13
N GLY A 90 -4.64 9.12 -14.15
CA GLY A 90 -4.13 10.44 -13.79
C GLY A 90 -3.10 10.97 -14.78
N GLU A 91 -2.86 12.27 -14.69
CA GLU A 91 -1.76 12.92 -15.39
C GLU A 91 -0.41 12.51 -14.80
N TRP A 92 0.64 12.66 -15.61
CA TRP A 92 2.00 12.40 -15.17
C TRP A 92 2.50 13.51 -14.25
N GLU A 93 2.95 13.14 -13.06
CA GLU A 93 3.56 14.03 -12.08
C GLU A 93 5.05 13.70 -11.93
N THR A 94 5.91 14.71 -11.99
CA THR A 94 7.36 14.54 -11.79
C THR A 94 7.69 14.65 -10.31
N ILE A 95 8.47 13.71 -9.79
CA ILE A 95 8.99 13.76 -8.42
C ILE A 95 10.49 14.08 -8.51
N ASP A 96 10.83 15.34 -8.31
CA ASP A 96 12.21 15.82 -8.31
C ASP A 96 12.90 15.66 -6.94
N GLN A 97 14.17 16.02 -6.86
CA GLN A 97 14.95 15.92 -5.65
C GLN A 97 14.45 16.88 -4.55
N ASP A 98 13.93 18.03 -4.94
CA ASP A 98 13.43 19.02 -3.97
C ASP A 98 12.19 18.49 -3.25
N CYS A 99 11.28 17.84 -3.99
CA CYS A 99 10.12 17.16 -3.42
C CYS A 99 10.54 16.04 -2.43
N ILE A 100 11.56 15.28 -2.79
CA ILE A 100 12.12 14.21 -1.93
C ILE A 100 12.71 14.81 -0.65
N ASN A 101 13.48 15.88 -0.75
CA ASN A 101 14.11 16.54 0.38
C ASN A 101 13.07 17.14 1.35
N GLN A 102 12.03 17.78 0.83
CA GLN A 102 10.93 18.31 1.64
C GLN A 102 10.20 17.19 2.39
N PHE A 103 9.96 16.06 1.73
CA PHE A 103 9.34 14.91 2.38
C PHE A 103 10.24 14.32 3.46
N ALA A 104 11.54 14.21 3.21
CA ALA A 104 12.52 13.76 4.18
C ALA A 104 12.55 14.65 5.42
N GLU A 105 12.48 15.97 5.24
CA GLU A 105 12.44 16.95 6.33
C GLU A 105 11.19 16.79 7.19
N ILE A 106 10.02 16.68 6.56
CA ILE A 106 8.74 16.56 7.27
C ILE A 106 8.64 15.24 8.04
N THR A 107 9.14 14.16 7.47
CA THR A 107 9.01 12.81 8.04
C THR A 107 10.18 12.40 8.94
N GLY A 108 11.31 13.09 8.84
CA GLY A 108 12.56 12.72 9.49
C GLY A 108 13.30 11.55 8.82
N ASP A 109 12.80 11.02 7.70
CA ASP A 109 13.49 9.97 6.93
C ASP A 109 14.54 10.57 6.00
N THR A 110 15.68 10.93 6.59
CA THR A 110 16.82 11.58 5.92
C THR A 110 17.89 10.59 5.44
N GLN A 111 17.52 9.34 5.17
CA GLN A 111 18.46 8.34 4.67
C GLN A 111 19.14 8.84 3.39
N TRP A 112 20.47 8.65 3.32
CA TRP A 112 21.30 9.13 2.20
C TRP A 112 20.83 8.67 0.83
N ILE A 113 20.19 7.50 0.76
CA ILE A 113 19.67 6.95 -0.49
C ILE A 113 18.55 7.83 -1.09
N HIS A 114 17.93 8.67 -0.28
CA HIS A 114 16.90 9.63 -0.68
C HIS A 114 17.46 11.04 -0.83
N THR A 115 18.39 11.47 0.07
CA THR A 115 18.72 12.86 0.27
C THR A 115 20.13 13.27 -0.19
N ASP A 116 20.99 12.31 -0.55
CA ASP A 116 22.38 12.59 -0.96
C ASP A 116 22.64 12.08 -2.40
N PRO A 117 22.45 12.92 -3.42
CA PRO A 117 22.65 12.53 -4.81
C PRO A 117 24.09 12.13 -5.14
N GLU A 118 25.10 12.79 -4.52
CA GLU A 118 26.52 12.49 -4.80
C GLU A 118 26.89 11.11 -4.27
N ARG A 119 26.48 10.83 -3.03
CA ARG A 119 26.69 9.52 -2.44
C ARG A 119 25.89 8.44 -3.17
N ALA A 120 24.65 8.74 -3.52
CA ALA A 120 23.80 7.81 -4.25
C ALA A 120 24.36 7.45 -5.63
N GLN A 121 24.98 8.40 -6.32
CA GLN A 121 25.67 8.14 -7.58
C GLN A 121 26.84 7.15 -7.43
N LYS A 122 27.56 7.22 -6.33
CA LYS A 122 28.75 6.39 -6.07
C LYS A 122 28.36 5.01 -5.52
N GLU A 123 27.52 4.99 -4.49
CA GLU A 123 27.29 3.83 -3.63
C GLU A 123 25.95 3.13 -3.89
N SER A 124 24.91 3.85 -4.39
CA SER A 124 23.60 3.25 -4.61
C SER A 124 23.61 2.28 -5.80
N PRO A 125 22.97 1.13 -5.72
CA PRO A 125 22.77 0.24 -6.86
C PRO A 125 21.96 0.90 -7.98
N PHE A 126 21.20 1.94 -7.69
CA PHE A 126 20.38 2.67 -8.64
C PHE A 126 21.13 3.82 -9.33
N LYS A 127 22.35 4.15 -8.86
CA LYS A 127 23.21 5.24 -9.37
C LYS A 127 22.58 6.63 -9.32
N THR A 128 21.60 6.80 -8.49
CA THR A 128 20.90 8.05 -8.21
C THR A 128 20.12 7.88 -6.90
N THR A 129 19.58 8.96 -6.37
CA THR A 129 18.60 8.91 -5.29
C THR A 129 17.29 8.29 -5.75
N ILE A 130 16.58 7.71 -4.81
CA ILE A 130 15.23 7.15 -5.03
C ILE A 130 14.20 7.87 -4.17
N VAL A 131 12.99 7.89 -4.64
CA VAL A 131 11.83 8.46 -3.94
C VAL A 131 11.45 7.57 -2.77
N HIS A 132 11.07 8.15 -1.63
CA HIS A 132 10.47 7.40 -0.53
C HIS A 132 9.20 6.71 -1.00
N GLY A 133 9.02 5.44 -0.64
CA GLY A 133 7.79 4.73 -0.97
C GLY A 133 6.56 5.43 -0.41
N PHE A 134 6.66 5.93 0.83
CA PHE A 134 5.57 6.67 1.47
C PHE A 134 5.30 8.03 0.83
N LEU A 135 6.28 8.66 0.17
CA LEU A 135 6.01 9.86 -0.63
C LEU A 135 5.10 9.53 -1.81
N THR A 136 5.38 8.45 -2.56
CA THR A 136 4.51 8.03 -3.67
C THR A 136 3.11 7.69 -3.18
N LEU A 137 2.98 7.06 -2.03
CA LEU A 137 1.70 6.75 -1.40
C LEU A 137 0.94 8.02 -0.99
N SER A 138 1.62 8.99 -0.40
CA SER A 138 1.01 10.26 0.02
C SER A 138 0.52 11.13 -1.13
N LEU A 139 1.03 10.90 -2.34
CA LEU A 139 0.58 11.59 -3.56
C LEU A 139 -0.73 11.04 -4.14
N ILE A 140 -1.27 9.93 -3.65
CA ILE A 140 -2.50 9.31 -4.19
C ILE A 140 -3.64 10.33 -4.34
N PRO A 141 -3.99 11.17 -3.35
CA PRO A 141 -5.08 12.11 -3.49
C PRO A 141 -4.88 13.10 -4.66
N LYS A 142 -3.64 13.55 -4.87
CA LYS A 142 -3.27 14.41 -6.02
C LYS A 142 -3.34 13.63 -7.33
N LEU A 143 -2.75 12.45 -7.37
CA LEU A 143 -2.64 11.62 -8.57
C LEU A 143 -4.00 11.06 -9.03
N THR A 144 -4.93 10.85 -8.12
CA THR A 144 -6.30 10.39 -8.40
C THR A 144 -7.29 11.54 -8.56
N ASN A 145 -6.85 12.78 -8.41
CA ASN A 145 -7.67 13.98 -8.52
C ASN A 145 -8.83 14.09 -7.52
N THR A 146 -8.77 13.32 -6.43
CA THR A 146 -9.84 13.31 -5.41
C THR A 146 -9.94 14.59 -4.60
N ILE A 147 -8.91 15.45 -4.66
CA ILE A 147 -8.88 16.76 -3.99
C ILE A 147 -9.31 17.93 -4.89
N ASN A 148 -9.47 17.70 -6.19
CA ASN A 148 -9.83 18.75 -7.13
C ASN A 148 -11.34 18.80 -7.34
N SER A 149 -11.99 19.81 -6.78
CA SER A 149 -13.44 19.99 -6.89
C SER A 149 -13.95 20.19 -8.33
N ALA A 150 -13.12 20.70 -9.23
CA ALA A 150 -13.51 20.93 -10.62
C ALA A 150 -13.47 19.66 -11.49
N LYS A 151 -12.70 18.65 -11.07
CA LYS A 151 -12.56 17.36 -11.76
C LYS A 151 -12.76 16.20 -10.79
N ASN A 152 -13.69 16.34 -9.86
CA ASN A 152 -13.93 15.32 -8.83
C ASN A 152 -14.35 14.00 -9.49
N LEU A 153 -13.66 12.92 -9.13
CA LEU A 153 -13.99 11.57 -9.57
C LEU A 153 -15.35 11.10 -9.03
N PHE A 154 -15.79 11.67 -7.91
CA PHE A 154 -17.06 11.37 -7.26
C PHE A 154 -17.86 12.66 -7.02
N PRO A 155 -18.48 13.23 -8.06
CA PRO A 155 -19.15 14.56 -7.99
C PRO A 155 -20.31 14.59 -7.00
N GLU A 156 -20.97 13.48 -6.77
CA GLU A 156 -22.07 13.34 -5.82
C GLU A 156 -21.59 13.24 -4.35
N ALA A 157 -20.30 13.04 -4.11
CA ALA A 157 -19.76 12.94 -2.78
C ALA A 157 -19.54 14.33 -2.16
N ARG A 158 -20.14 14.56 -1.00
CA ARG A 158 -19.89 15.76 -0.20
C ARG A 158 -18.42 15.85 0.25
N MET A 159 -17.81 14.71 0.53
CA MET A 159 -16.45 14.60 1.02
C MET A 159 -15.91 13.20 0.71
N VAL A 160 -14.65 13.12 0.31
CA VAL A 160 -13.89 11.87 0.18
C VAL A 160 -12.83 11.84 1.27
N VAL A 161 -12.79 10.77 2.04
CA VAL A 161 -11.86 10.59 3.17
C VAL A 161 -11.06 9.32 2.98
N ASN A 162 -9.75 9.39 3.16
CA ASN A 162 -8.91 8.20 3.22
C ASN A 162 -9.24 7.44 4.51
N TYR A 163 -9.80 6.25 4.36
CA TYR A 163 -10.25 5.43 5.47
C TYR A 163 -9.17 4.45 5.94
N GLY A 164 -8.43 3.88 5.01
CA GLY A 164 -7.36 2.93 5.33
C GLY A 164 -6.69 2.36 4.09
N LEU A 165 -5.76 1.45 4.32
CA LEU A 165 -5.01 0.74 3.30
C LEU A 165 -5.00 -0.74 3.64
N ASN A 166 -5.46 -1.60 2.73
CA ASN A 166 -5.48 -3.04 2.95
C ASN A 166 -4.12 -3.68 2.59
N GLN A 167 -3.53 -3.23 1.49
CA GLN A 167 -2.26 -3.74 1.02
C GLN A 167 -1.49 -2.65 0.28
N VAL A 168 -0.23 -2.45 0.67
CA VAL A 168 0.69 -1.53 -0.01
C VAL A 168 1.97 -2.27 -0.35
N ARG A 169 2.47 -2.11 -1.56
CA ARG A 169 3.75 -2.64 -2.00
C ARG A 169 4.46 -1.64 -2.88
N PHE A 170 5.78 -1.59 -2.73
CA PHE A 170 6.68 -0.77 -3.55
C PHE A 170 7.62 -1.68 -4.34
N PRO A 171 7.12 -2.32 -5.43
CA PRO A 171 7.87 -3.36 -6.13
C PRO A 171 9.10 -2.85 -6.85
N TYR A 172 9.09 -1.57 -7.22
CA TYR A 172 10.19 -0.93 -7.95
C TYR A 172 10.57 0.40 -7.33
N PRO A 173 11.88 0.70 -7.22
CA PRO A 173 12.34 2.00 -6.78
C PRO A 173 12.02 3.06 -7.85
N VAL A 174 11.39 4.13 -7.43
CA VAL A 174 11.17 5.33 -8.27
C VAL A 174 12.40 6.21 -8.13
N LYS A 175 13.09 6.50 -9.22
CA LYS A 175 14.28 7.36 -9.22
C LYS A 175 13.88 8.83 -9.14
N SER A 176 14.72 9.66 -8.51
CA SER A 176 14.55 11.12 -8.55
C SER A 176 14.44 11.61 -10.00
N GLY A 177 13.55 12.55 -10.26
CA GLY A 177 13.23 13.06 -11.60
C GLY A 177 12.30 12.17 -12.43
N SER A 178 11.87 11.03 -11.92
CA SER A 178 10.91 10.16 -12.61
C SER A 178 9.50 10.73 -12.57
N LYS A 179 8.69 10.31 -13.53
CA LYS A 179 7.27 10.63 -13.59
C LYS A 179 6.43 9.46 -13.09
N VAL A 180 5.43 9.76 -12.29
CA VAL A 180 4.44 8.81 -11.78
C VAL A 180 3.03 9.26 -12.13
N ARG A 181 2.09 8.33 -12.18
CA ARG A 181 0.66 8.61 -12.30
C ARG A 181 -0.15 7.53 -11.62
N ALA A 182 -1.37 7.82 -11.21
CA ALA A 182 -2.31 6.80 -10.75
C ALA A 182 -3.09 6.19 -11.91
N ARG A 183 -3.38 4.91 -11.78
CA ARG A 183 -4.45 4.23 -12.53
C ARG A 183 -5.35 3.60 -11.48
N THR A 184 -6.64 3.88 -11.53
CA THR A 184 -7.56 3.50 -10.47
C THR A 184 -8.64 2.56 -10.99
N ARG A 185 -8.82 1.46 -10.27
CA ARG A 185 -9.88 0.49 -10.49
C ARG A 185 -10.68 0.33 -9.21
N ILE A 186 -12.01 0.32 -9.29
CA ILE A 186 -12.85 -0.02 -8.15
C ILE A 186 -12.92 -1.55 -8.04
N VAL A 187 -12.53 -2.09 -6.90
CA VAL A 187 -12.57 -3.54 -6.64
C VAL A 187 -13.59 -3.92 -5.56
N GLY A 188 -14.15 -2.93 -4.87
CA GLY A 188 -15.22 -3.13 -3.89
C GLY A 188 -15.99 -1.86 -3.61
N VAL A 189 -17.28 -2.00 -3.35
CA VAL A 189 -18.19 -0.92 -2.93
C VAL A 189 -19.06 -1.46 -1.81
N GLU A 190 -18.96 -0.89 -0.62
CA GLU A 190 -19.77 -1.29 0.53
C GLU A 190 -20.57 -0.11 1.08
N PRO A 191 -21.89 -0.25 1.25
CA PRO A 191 -22.69 0.78 1.91
C PRO A 191 -22.44 0.79 3.41
N LYS A 192 -22.25 2.00 3.97
CA LYS A 192 -22.04 2.24 5.40
C LYS A 192 -22.99 3.35 5.85
N ASN A 193 -24.19 3.00 6.31
CA ASN A 193 -25.22 3.97 6.69
C ASN A 193 -25.52 4.99 5.57
N ASN A 194 -25.03 6.22 5.69
CA ASN A 194 -25.21 7.31 4.73
C ASN A 194 -23.97 7.58 3.86
N SER A 195 -23.02 6.67 3.85
CA SER A 195 -21.78 6.77 3.07
C SER A 195 -21.50 5.48 2.32
N LEU A 196 -20.55 5.52 1.41
CA LEU A 196 -20.02 4.35 0.71
C LEU A 196 -18.54 4.19 1.04
N GLU A 197 -18.14 2.98 1.37
CA GLU A 197 -16.74 2.60 1.44
C GLU A 197 -16.35 2.02 0.08
N LEU A 198 -15.31 2.61 -0.54
CA LEU A 198 -14.78 2.17 -1.81
C LEU A 198 -13.42 1.51 -1.59
N LEU A 199 -13.27 0.31 -2.11
CA LEU A 199 -11.98 -0.35 -2.21
C LEU A 199 -11.44 -0.11 -3.63
N ASN A 200 -10.35 0.64 -3.72
CA ASN A 200 -9.67 0.94 -4.96
C ASN A 200 -8.33 0.22 -5.05
N GLU A 201 -8.01 -0.23 -6.25
CA GLU A 201 -6.69 -0.73 -6.64
C GLU A 201 -6.01 0.28 -7.55
#